data_948cca04841802995d366085628183a3
#
_entry.id   948cca04841802995d366085628183a3
#
_cell.length_a   1.000
_cell.length_b   1.000
_cell.length_c   1.000
_cell.angle_alpha   90.00
_cell.angle_beta   90.00
_cell.angle_gamma   90.00
#
_symmetry.space_group_name_H-M   'P 1'
#
loop_
_entity.id
_entity.type
_entity.pdbx_description
1 polymer ?
#
loop_
_entity_poly.entity_id
_entity_poly.type
_entity_poly.pdbx_seq_one_letter_code
_entity_poly.pdbx_strand_id
1 'polypeptide(L)'
;MTTFYFIRHGQADFSEANTKIYKENGFNMITLSEEGKKQIEAASKDVRLQKADLIITSPYGRTLHTAALLSRKLGLEIVVETDLHEWAADRVNYTYLSDEEAQKCYQELTDNKGKHPEGKPCTWESAEQMKARVFEVLKKYMDHEAVIVCCHGTLMQYVLEIPHPGNGEIVEYTKL
;
A
#
# COMPACT_ATOMS: atom_id res chain seq x y z
N MET A 1 21.18 4.00 -9.66
CA MET A 1 20.04 4.62 -8.94
C MET A 1 18.81 3.83 -9.33
N THR A 2 18.17 3.19 -8.36
CA THR A 2 17.02 2.32 -8.58
C THR A 2 15.75 3.15 -8.78
N THR A 3 14.91 2.77 -9.73
CA THR A 3 13.59 3.38 -9.92
C THR A 3 12.52 2.53 -9.25
N PHE A 4 11.71 3.09 -8.37
CA PHE A 4 10.58 2.41 -7.75
C PHE A 4 9.27 2.88 -8.41
N TYR A 5 8.49 1.94 -8.92
CA TYR A 5 7.15 2.19 -9.45
C TYR A 5 6.11 1.79 -8.40
N PHE A 6 5.67 2.74 -7.61
CA PHE A 6 4.60 2.52 -6.64
C PHE A 6 3.27 2.38 -7.35
N ILE A 7 2.53 1.32 -7.04
CA ILE A 7 1.20 1.06 -7.61
C ILE A 7 0.22 0.87 -6.48
N ARG A 8 -0.83 1.72 -6.43
CA ARG A 8 -1.95 1.46 -5.55
C ARG A 8 -2.70 0.22 -6.05
N HIS A 9 -3.04 -0.68 -5.14
CA HIS A 9 -3.86 -1.85 -5.48
C HIS A 9 -5.13 -1.47 -6.25
N GLY A 10 -5.64 -2.36 -7.09
CA GLY A 10 -6.94 -2.23 -7.74
C GLY A 10 -8.08 -2.18 -6.72
N GLN A 11 -9.27 -1.78 -7.14
CA GLN A 11 -10.45 -1.74 -6.29
C GLN A 11 -10.64 -3.09 -5.57
N ALA A 12 -10.76 -3.07 -4.24
CA ALA A 12 -11.03 -4.25 -3.43
C ALA A 12 -12.53 -4.60 -3.45
N ASP A 13 -12.84 -5.89 -3.31
CA ASP A 13 -14.21 -6.39 -3.23
C ASP A 13 -14.69 -6.44 -1.78
N PHE A 14 -15.31 -5.38 -1.32
CA PHE A 14 -15.85 -5.28 0.03
C PHE A 14 -17.24 -5.91 0.20
N SER A 15 -17.77 -6.63 -0.78
CA SER A 15 -19.12 -7.23 -0.71
C SER A 15 -19.31 -8.22 0.44
N GLU A 16 -18.24 -8.89 0.86
CA GLU A 16 -18.24 -9.81 2.00
C GLU A 16 -17.53 -9.23 3.25
N ALA A 17 -17.21 -7.94 3.27
CA ALA A 17 -16.59 -7.31 4.44
C ALA A 17 -17.44 -7.56 5.71
N ASN A 18 -16.74 -7.76 6.84
CA ASN A 18 -17.35 -8.08 8.14
C ASN A 18 -18.09 -9.43 8.19
N THR A 19 -17.89 -10.30 7.21
CA THR A 19 -18.44 -11.66 7.19
C THR A 19 -17.34 -12.73 7.17
N LYS A 20 -17.65 -13.95 7.60
CA LYS A 20 -16.73 -15.09 7.52
C LYS A 20 -15.34 -14.77 8.08
N ILE A 21 -14.29 -15.09 7.31
CA ILE A 21 -12.89 -14.81 7.63
C ILE A 21 -12.53 -13.31 7.49
N TYR A 22 -13.37 -12.50 6.84
CA TYR A 22 -13.14 -11.08 6.59
C TYR A 22 -13.60 -10.17 7.74
N LYS A 23 -13.80 -10.74 8.94
CA LYS A 23 -14.08 -9.98 10.17
C LYS A 23 -12.77 -9.43 10.75
N GLU A 24 -12.87 -8.27 11.38
CA GLU A 24 -11.75 -7.65 12.08
C GLU A 24 -10.49 -7.59 11.18
N ASN A 25 -9.34 -8.01 11.68
CA ASN A 25 -8.09 -8.03 10.91
C ASN A 25 -8.15 -8.90 9.64
N GLY A 26 -9.10 -9.84 9.56
CA GLY A 26 -9.38 -10.61 8.35
C GLY A 26 -9.84 -9.76 7.18
N PHE A 27 -10.33 -8.54 7.41
CA PHE A 27 -10.61 -7.53 6.39
C PHE A 27 -9.41 -7.31 5.44
N ASN A 28 -8.20 -7.43 5.95
CA ASN A 28 -6.99 -7.28 5.14
C ASN A 28 -6.76 -8.43 4.14
N MET A 29 -7.47 -9.55 4.25
CA MET A 29 -7.41 -10.66 3.29
C MET A 29 -8.29 -10.43 2.05
N ILE A 30 -9.16 -9.40 2.06
CA ILE A 30 -10.03 -9.07 0.92
C ILE A 30 -9.20 -8.83 -0.34
N THR A 31 -9.60 -9.46 -1.45
CA THR A 31 -8.94 -9.38 -2.75
C THR A 31 -9.61 -8.36 -3.67
N LEU A 32 -9.23 -8.32 -4.94
CA LEU A 32 -9.76 -7.36 -5.91
C LEU A 32 -11.15 -7.74 -6.40
N SER A 33 -11.99 -6.74 -6.63
CA SER A 33 -13.23 -6.85 -7.41
C SER A 33 -12.93 -7.08 -8.91
N GLU A 34 -13.95 -7.41 -9.70
CA GLU A 34 -13.80 -7.51 -11.16
C GLU A 34 -13.33 -6.17 -11.78
N GLU A 35 -13.79 -5.04 -11.24
CA GLU A 35 -13.33 -3.73 -11.68
C GLU A 35 -11.84 -3.52 -11.29
N GLY A 36 -11.45 -3.91 -10.08
CA GLY A 36 -10.06 -3.84 -9.63
C GLY A 36 -9.12 -4.66 -10.51
N LYS A 37 -9.54 -5.84 -10.96
CA LYS A 37 -8.76 -6.66 -11.90
C LYS A 37 -8.54 -5.94 -13.23
N LYS A 38 -9.58 -5.29 -13.79
CA LYS A 38 -9.49 -4.51 -15.04
C LYS A 38 -8.55 -3.30 -14.88
N GLN A 39 -8.60 -2.61 -13.73
CA GLN A 39 -7.71 -1.50 -13.43
C GLN A 39 -6.24 -1.95 -13.47
N ILE A 40 -5.92 -3.10 -12.84
CA ILE A 40 -4.56 -3.63 -12.84
C ILE A 40 -4.15 -4.19 -14.20
N GLU A 41 -5.07 -4.79 -14.95
CA GLU A 41 -4.80 -5.18 -16.34
C GLU A 41 -4.48 -3.97 -17.23
N ALA A 42 -5.15 -2.84 -17.03
CA ALA A 42 -4.82 -1.59 -17.70
C ALA A 42 -3.45 -1.07 -17.27
N ALA A 43 -3.17 -1.01 -15.96
CA ALA A 43 -1.89 -0.58 -15.40
C ALA A 43 -0.71 -1.43 -15.93
N SER A 44 -0.90 -2.75 -16.11
CA SER A 44 0.13 -3.66 -16.61
C SER A 44 0.65 -3.35 -18.02
N LYS A 45 -0.07 -2.50 -18.77
CA LYS A 45 0.31 -2.06 -20.12
C LYS A 45 1.21 -0.81 -20.11
N ASP A 46 1.44 -0.22 -18.95
CA ASP A 46 2.32 0.95 -18.84
C ASP A 46 3.76 0.56 -19.19
N VAL A 47 4.31 1.24 -20.18
CA VAL A 47 5.65 0.95 -20.72
C VAL A 47 6.76 1.13 -19.69
N ARG A 48 6.55 1.95 -18.67
CA ARG A 48 7.52 2.16 -17.59
C ARG A 48 7.80 0.87 -16.83
N LEU A 49 6.77 0.03 -16.63
CA LEU A 49 6.88 -1.23 -15.89
C LEU A 49 7.71 -2.30 -16.61
N GLN A 50 7.96 -2.15 -17.91
CA GLN A 50 8.78 -3.09 -18.69
C GLN A 50 10.27 -3.08 -18.27
N LYS A 51 10.70 -2.06 -17.54
CA LYS A 51 12.05 -1.93 -17.00
C LYS A 51 12.23 -2.61 -15.66
N ALA A 52 11.14 -2.98 -15.01
CA ALA A 52 11.20 -3.61 -13.69
C ALA A 52 11.71 -5.06 -13.80
N ASP A 53 12.48 -5.45 -12.81
CA ASP A 53 13.04 -6.80 -12.68
C ASP A 53 12.50 -7.54 -11.45
N LEU A 54 11.72 -6.86 -10.59
CA LEU A 54 11.14 -7.41 -9.38
C LEU A 54 9.82 -6.73 -9.02
N ILE A 55 8.93 -7.46 -8.34
CA ILE A 55 7.74 -6.93 -7.67
C ILE A 55 7.90 -7.15 -6.17
N ILE A 56 7.81 -6.08 -5.37
CA ILE A 56 7.61 -6.17 -3.92
C ILE A 56 6.19 -5.77 -3.57
N THR A 57 5.59 -6.40 -2.57
CA THR A 57 4.17 -6.19 -2.25
C THR A 57 3.88 -6.22 -0.76
N SER A 58 2.91 -5.42 -0.35
CA SER A 58 2.25 -5.56 0.96
C SER A 58 1.62 -6.95 1.11
N PRO A 59 1.51 -7.50 2.34
CA PRO A 59 0.91 -8.81 2.60
C PRO A 59 -0.61 -8.84 2.47
N TYR A 60 -1.29 -7.71 2.26
CA TYR A 60 -2.75 -7.66 2.20
C TYR A 60 -3.33 -8.27 0.91
N GLY A 61 -4.46 -8.96 1.01
CA GLY A 61 -5.07 -9.71 -0.10
C GLY A 61 -5.22 -8.90 -1.39
N ARG A 62 -5.65 -7.63 -1.29
CA ARG A 62 -5.80 -6.73 -2.44
C ARG A 62 -4.49 -6.37 -3.14
N THR A 63 -3.40 -6.21 -2.38
CA THR A 63 -2.06 -5.96 -2.95
C THR A 63 -1.41 -7.22 -3.48
N LEU A 64 -1.55 -8.36 -2.79
CA LEU A 64 -1.10 -9.65 -3.29
C LEU A 64 -1.79 -10.02 -4.60
N HIS A 65 -3.11 -9.79 -4.72
CA HIS A 65 -3.84 -10.04 -5.97
C HIS A 65 -3.38 -9.09 -7.10
N THR A 66 -3.11 -7.81 -6.76
CA THR A 66 -2.50 -6.85 -7.70
C THR A 66 -1.15 -7.34 -8.19
N ALA A 67 -0.25 -7.72 -7.28
CA ALA A 67 1.08 -8.24 -7.60
C ALA A 67 1.02 -9.52 -8.45
N ALA A 68 0.10 -10.45 -8.14
CA ALA A 68 -0.08 -11.67 -8.90
C ALA A 68 -0.54 -11.42 -10.35
N LEU A 69 -1.41 -10.43 -10.57
CA LEU A 69 -1.83 -10.04 -11.92
C LEU A 69 -0.68 -9.41 -12.72
N LEU A 70 0.09 -8.52 -12.09
CA LEU A 70 1.28 -7.92 -12.71
C LEU A 70 2.36 -8.95 -13.00
N SER A 71 2.69 -9.83 -12.04
CA SER A 71 3.67 -10.90 -12.20
C SER A 71 3.34 -11.80 -13.38
N ARG A 72 2.09 -12.22 -13.52
CA ARG A 72 1.64 -13.04 -14.65
C ARG A 72 1.78 -12.35 -15.99
N LYS A 73 1.63 -11.02 -16.05
CA LYS A 73 1.75 -10.24 -17.29
C LYS A 73 3.20 -9.91 -17.65
N LEU A 74 4.02 -9.63 -16.64
CA LEU A 74 5.38 -9.13 -16.83
C LEU A 74 6.45 -10.24 -16.67
N GLY A 75 6.09 -11.41 -16.14
CA GLY A 75 7.03 -12.52 -15.90
C GLY A 75 7.97 -12.28 -14.71
N LEU A 76 7.59 -11.45 -13.75
CA LEU A 76 8.45 -11.03 -12.63
C LEU A 76 8.15 -11.82 -11.35
N GLU A 77 9.19 -12.07 -10.56
CA GLU A 77 9.05 -12.61 -9.20
C GLU A 77 8.35 -11.63 -8.25
N ILE A 78 7.75 -12.18 -7.19
CA ILE A 78 7.09 -11.42 -6.13
C ILE A 78 7.80 -11.68 -4.81
N VAL A 79 8.16 -10.61 -4.11
CA VAL A 79 8.61 -10.65 -2.71
C VAL A 79 7.58 -9.94 -1.84
N VAL A 80 7.17 -10.57 -0.74
CA VAL A 80 6.22 -9.99 0.22
C VAL A 80 7.00 -9.26 1.30
N GLU A 81 6.71 -7.98 1.46
CA GLU A 81 7.30 -7.11 2.48
C GLU A 81 6.23 -6.63 3.46
N THR A 82 6.30 -7.10 4.70
CA THR A 82 5.31 -6.78 5.74
C THR A 82 5.19 -5.28 5.98
N ASP A 83 6.31 -4.57 5.97
CA ASP A 83 6.36 -3.13 6.22
C ASP A 83 5.84 -2.26 5.06
N LEU A 84 5.30 -2.87 4.00
CA LEU A 84 4.50 -2.19 2.98
C LEU A 84 2.99 -2.20 3.28
N HIS A 85 2.55 -2.67 4.47
CA HIS A 85 1.14 -2.65 4.86
C HIS A 85 0.55 -1.23 4.83
N GLU A 86 -0.79 -1.11 4.74
CA GLU A 86 -1.46 0.20 4.77
C GLU A 86 -1.23 0.90 6.11
N TRP A 87 -1.50 2.20 6.15
CA TRP A 87 -1.54 2.98 7.38
C TRP A 87 -2.27 2.24 8.51
N ALA A 88 -1.72 2.29 9.71
CA ALA A 88 -2.26 1.63 10.89
C ALA A 88 -2.93 2.63 11.84
N ALA A 89 -4.22 2.43 12.12
CA ALA A 89 -4.95 3.22 13.12
C ALA A 89 -4.53 2.87 14.57
N ASP A 90 -4.04 1.66 14.80
CA ASP A 90 -3.31 1.27 16.02
C ASP A 90 -1.99 0.61 15.64
N ARG A 91 -0.93 1.41 15.59
CA ARG A 91 0.44 0.95 15.32
C ARG A 91 1.11 0.34 16.56
N VAL A 92 0.59 0.61 17.74
CA VAL A 92 1.21 0.16 19.00
C VAL A 92 0.94 -1.33 19.23
N ASN A 93 -0.32 -1.73 19.08
CA ASN A 93 -0.76 -3.11 19.36
C ASN A 93 -1.22 -3.85 18.10
N TYR A 94 -1.43 -3.15 16.99
CA TYR A 94 -2.03 -3.66 15.75
C TYR A 94 -3.39 -4.33 15.99
N THR A 95 -4.16 -3.81 16.97
CA THR A 95 -5.51 -4.29 17.24
C THR A 95 -6.49 -3.77 16.19
N TYR A 96 -7.53 -4.53 15.94
CA TYR A 96 -8.63 -4.06 15.12
C TYR A 96 -9.40 -2.97 15.86
N LEU A 97 -9.59 -1.85 15.22
CA LEU A 97 -10.49 -0.80 15.66
C LEU A 97 -11.78 -0.86 14.84
N SER A 98 -12.90 -0.47 15.46
CA SER A 98 -14.15 -0.29 14.71
C SER A 98 -13.96 0.73 13.59
N ASP A 99 -14.78 0.65 12.54
CA ASP A 99 -14.71 1.59 11.42
C ASP A 99 -14.82 3.06 11.89
N GLU A 100 -15.67 3.30 12.93
CA GLU A 100 -15.82 4.64 13.52
C GLU A 100 -14.53 5.12 14.20
N GLU A 101 -13.89 4.26 14.99
CA GLU A 101 -12.64 4.61 15.69
C GLU A 101 -11.49 4.80 14.69
N ALA A 102 -11.37 3.92 13.71
CA ALA A 102 -10.37 4.04 12.65
C ALA A 102 -10.58 5.33 11.84
N GLN A 103 -11.82 5.69 11.54
CA GLN A 103 -12.14 6.94 10.84
C GLN A 103 -11.78 8.19 11.65
N LYS A 104 -11.96 8.16 12.99
CA LYS A 104 -11.51 9.26 13.86
C LYS A 104 -10.00 9.43 13.84
N CYS A 105 -9.25 8.31 13.92
CA CYS A 105 -7.80 8.34 13.80
C CYS A 105 -7.34 8.87 12.44
N TYR A 106 -8.01 8.47 11.37
CA TYR A 106 -7.71 8.97 10.02
C TYR A 106 -8.00 10.46 9.85
N GLN A 107 -9.09 10.94 10.46
CA GLN A 107 -9.40 12.38 10.48
C GLN A 107 -8.32 13.16 11.22
N GLU A 108 -7.85 12.67 12.39
CA GLU A 108 -6.75 13.29 13.12
C GLU A 108 -5.45 13.32 12.30
N LEU A 109 -5.10 12.22 11.63
CA LEU A 109 -3.95 12.16 10.71
C LEU A 109 -4.04 13.27 9.65
N THR A 110 -5.22 13.42 9.06
CA THR A 110 -5.45 14.39 7.97
C THR A 110 -5.39 15.83 8.49
N ASP A 111 -6.11 16.13 9.57
CA ASP A 111 -6.18 17.47 10.17
C ASP A 111 -4.79 17.96 10.64
N ASN A 112 -3.95 17.05 11.13
CA ASN A 112 -2.60 17.32 11.58
C ASN A 112 -1.53 17.09 10.49
N LYS A 113 -1.95 16.94 9.21
CA LYS A 113 -1.05 16.80 8.05
C LYS A 113 -0.01 15.68 8.25
N GLY A 114 -0.46 14.56 8.78
CA GLY A 114 0.38 13.38 9.02
C GLY A 114 1.23 13.40 10.30
N LYS A 115 1.14 14.43 11.15
CA LYS A 115 1.92 14.55 12.38
C LYS A 115 1.07 14.23 13.61
N HIS A 116 1.67 13.64 14.62
CA HIS A 116 1.01 13.53 15.93
C HIS A 116 0.82 14.91 16.55
N PRO A 117 -0.37 15.22 17.13
CA PRO A 117 -0.57 16.44 17.90
C PRO A 117 0.41 16.52 19.08
N GLU A 118 0.92 17.69 19.35
CA GLU A 118 1.84 17.92 20.47
C GLU A 118 1.15 17.64 21.82
N GLY A 119 1.83 16.90 22.70
CA GLY A 119 1.34 16.58 24.05
C GLY A 119 0.17 15.57 24.11
N LYS A 120 -0.28 15.02 22.98
CA LYS A 120 -1.33 13.99 22.93
C LYS A 120 -0.73 12.64 22.56
N PRO A 121 -0.89 11.59 23.39
CA PRO A 121 -0.54 10.22 22.98
C PRO A 121 -1.43 9.79 21.81
N CYS A 122 -0.83 9.28 20.74
CA CYS A 122 -1.52 8.73 19.60
C CYS A 122 -1.11 7.28 19.35
N THR A 123 -2.09 6.44 19.04
CA THR A 123 -1.84 5.04 18.65
C THR A 123 -1.66 4.90 17.15
N TRP A 124 -2.25 5.80 16.35
CA TRP A 124 -2.17 5.77 14.90
C TRP A 124 -0.77 6.13 14.36
N GLU A 125 -0.46 5.62 13.20
CA GLU A 125 0.83 5.77 12.55
C GLU A 125 0.98 7.15 11.91
N SER A 126 2.05 7.90 12.24
CA SER A 126 2.35 9.19 11.59
C SER A 126 2.98 9.01 10.21
N ALA A 127 2.97 10.09 9.42
CA ALA A 127 3.63 10.11 8.11
C ALA A 127 5.14 9.80 8.22
N GLU A 128 5.81 10.30 9.26
CA GLU A 128 7.22 10.03 9.51
C GLU A 128 7.48 8.55 9.78
N GLN A 129 6.61 7.92 10.57
CA GLN A 129 6.71 6.48 10.86
C GLN A 129 6.46 5.63 9.62
N MET A 130 5.46 5.99 8.77
CA MET A 130 5.25 5.32 7.47
C MET A 130 6.48 5.45 6.56
N LYS A 131 7.03 6.66 6.43
CA LYS A 131 8.26 6.89 5.64
C LYS A 131 9.42 6.04 6.14
N ALA A 132 9.64 6.01 7.45
CA ALA A 132 10.76 5.28 8.04
C ALA A 132 10.70 3.79 7.67
N ARG A 133 9.55 3.09 7.90
CA ARG A 133 9.44 1.66 7.57
C ARG A 133 9.52 1.38 6.07
N VAL A 134 8.89 2.21 5.25
CA VAL A 134 8.91 2.01 3.79
C VAL A 134 10.33 2.20 3.24
N PHE A 135 11.04 3.24 3.66
CA PHE A 135 12.40 3.47 3.18
C PHE A 135 13.38 2.39 3.63
N GLU A 136 13.22 1.78 4.81
CA GLU A 136 14.01 0.61 5.20
C GLU A 136 13.72 -0.60 4.28
N VAL A 137 12.49 -0.77 3.83
CA VAL A 137 12.17 -1.79 2.80
C VAL A 137 12.88 -1.47 1.49
N LEU A 138 12.73 -0.25 0.96
CA LEU A 138 13.29 0.12 -0.35
C LEU A 138 14.82 -0.02 -0.39
N LYS A 139 15.51 0.26 0.70
CA LYS A 139 16.98 0.10 0.81
C LYS A 139 17.46 -1.32 0.49
N LYS A 140 16.65 -2.36 0.75
CA LYS A 140 17.00 -3.75 0.47
C LYS A 140 17.12 -4.05 -1.03
N TYR A 141 16.56 -3.18 -1.88
CA TYR A 141 16.40 -3.38 -3.31
C TYR A 141 17.15 -2.35 -4.17
N MET A 142 18.12 -1.66 -3.58
CA MET A 142 18.88 -0.60 -4.25
C MET A 142 19.86 -1.11 -5.32
N ASP A 143 20.03 -2.43 -5.45
CA ASP A 143 20.84 -3.10 -6.46
C ASP A 143 20.05 -3.49 -7.71
N HIS A 144 18.72 -3.30 -7.71
CA HIS A 144 17.85 -3.50 -8.86
C HIS A 144 17.82 -2.28 -9.80
N GLU A 145 17.56 -2.50 -11.10
CA GLU A 145 17.36 -1.40 -12.04
C GLU A 145 16.03 -0.70 -11.77
N ALA A 146 14.95 -1.48 -11.69
CA ALA A 146 13.63 -0.95 -11.35
C ALA A 146 12.79 -1.99 -10.62
N VAL A 147 12.02 -1.53 -9.60
CA VAL A 147 11.19 -2.38 -8.75
C VAL A 147 9.74 -1.86 -8.74
N ILE A 148 8.78 -2.75 -8.95
CA ILE A 148 7.36 -2.45 -8.77
C ILE A 148 7.01 -2.64 -7.29
N VAL A 149 6.33 -1.64 -6.70
CA VAL A 149 5.92 -1.63 -5.29
C VAL A 149 4.40 -1.64 -5.22
N CYS A 150 3.79 -2.81 -5.00
CA CYS A 150 2.34 -2.93 -4.84
C CYS A 150 1.95 -2.59 -3.40
N CYS A 151 1.25 -1.47 -3.21
CA CYS A 151 0.92 -0.95 -1.90
C CYS A 151 -0.43 -0.20 -1.87
N HIS A 152 -0.59 0.79 -1.02
CA HIS A 152 -1.87 1.35 -0.61
C HIS A 152 -1.94 2.86 -0.78
N GLY A 153 -3.18 3.39 -0.77
CA GLY A 153 -3.44 4.80 -1.05
C GLY A 153 -2.89 5.75 0.01
N THR A 154 -3.19 5.51 1.29
CA THR A 154 -2.73 6.39 2.37
C THR A 154 -1.22 6.31 2.53
N LEU A 155 -0.65 5.11 2.41
CA LEU A 155 0.80 4.94 2.41
C LEU A 155 1.46 5.75 1.30
N MET A 156 1.01 5.63 0.04
CA MET A 156 1.57 6.40 -1.09
C MET A 156 1.43 7.91 -0.87
N GLN A 157 0.25 8.37 -0.43
CA GLN A 157 -0.01 9.78 -0.18
C GLN A 157 1.02 10.41 0.76
N TYR A 158 1.28 9.78 1.89
CA TYR A 158 2.17 10.36 2.91
C TYR A 158 3.65 10.04 2.70
N VAL A 159 3.98 8.88 2.13
CA VAL A 159 5.38 8.51 1.86
C VAL A 159 5.95 9.28 0.68
N LEU A 160 5.16 9.41 -0.39
CA LEU A 160 5.60 10.08 -1.63
C LEU A 160 5.23 11.58 -1.67
N GLU A 161 4.47 12.07 -0.68
CA GLU A 161 4.00 13.46 -0.59
C GLU A 161 3.18 13.89 -1.82
N ILE A 162 2.24 13.05 -2.22
CA ILE A 162 1.37 13.24 -3.38
C ILE A 162 -0.11 13.34 -2.95
N PRO A 163 -1.03 13.81 -3.79
CA PRO A 163 -2.46 13.60 -3.58
C PRO A 163 -2.79 12.12 -3.44
N HIS A 164 -3.89 11.79 -2.76
CA HIS A 164 -4.30 10.38 -2.60
C HIS A 164 -4.53 9.74 -3.97
N PRO A 165 -3.75 8.70 -4.36
CA PRO A 165 -3.78 8.16 -5.71
C PRO A 165 -5.07 7.37 -5.99
N GLY A 166 -5.46 7.24 -7.25
CA GLY A 166 -6.52 6.35 -7.70
C GLY A 166 -6.12 4.86 -7.66
N ASN A 167 -7.09 3.94 -7.72
CA ASN A 167 -6.80 2.52 -7.81
C ASN A 167 -6.06 2.18 -9.11
N GLY A 168 -4.98 1.42 -9.02
CA GLY A 168 -4.11 1.08 -10.16
C GLY A 168 -3.21 2.23 -10.64
N GLU A 169 -3.22 3.38 -9.96
CA GLU A 169 -2.35 4.50 -10.30
C GLU A 169 -0.89 4.15 -10.02
N ILE A 170 -0.01 4.55 -10.97
CA ILE A 170 1.44 4.30 -10.94
C ILE A 170 2.17 5.61 -10.70
N VAL A 171 2.98 5.65 -9.66
CA VAL A 171 3.83 6.79 -9.32
C VAL A 171 5.30 6.38 -9.33
N GLU A 172 6.11 7.09 -10.10
CA GLU A 172 7.55 6.88 -10.15
C GLU A 172 8.27 7.58 -9.01
N TYR A 173 9.22 6.90 -8.37
CA TYR A 173 10.01 7.41 -7.28
C TYR A 173 11.49 7.04 -7.41
N THR A 174 12.39 8.02 -7.36
CA THR A 174 13.85 7.87 -7.57
C THR A 174 14.71 8.55 -6.50
N LYS A 175 14.09 9.05 -5.42
CA LYS A 175 14.75 9.94 -4.43
C LYS A 175 15.33 9.21 -3.21
N LEU A 176 15.91 8.03 -3.36
CA LEU A 176 16.66 7.35 -2.27
C LEU A 176 18.14 7.56 -2.40
#